data_3ddb8adea7dac29ef96e83026aa411af
#
_entry.id   3ddb8adea7dac29ef96e83026aa411af
#
_cell.length_a   1.000
_cell.length_b   1.000
_cell.length_c   1.000
_cell.angle_alpha   90.00
_cell.angle_beta   90.00
_cell.angle_gamma   90.00
#
_symmetry.space_group_name_H-M   'P 1'
#
loop_
_entity.id
_entity.type
_entity.pdbx_description
1 polymer ?
#
loop_
_entity_poly.entity_id
_entity_poly.type
_entity_poly.pdbx_seq_one_letter_code
_entity_poly.pdbx_strand_id
1 'polypeptide(L)'
;MRLEACGDGHAPGMTDVRYDLRQSFRYDYDAPALSLLHRLVVVPPARHGDQRLRSGVVQVSDPSAQVDWHIDGHGNRVCTVRLAVVPRSVAMHVSVVVERYGEPGPVDPGLLADPRLREPSWLTVASPQIRRLAARHARRTDPLASAEQVCRLVPELVRYVPGATSVRTTAAQALARGEGVCQDQAHVMLAVLRAAGIACRYVSGHLVGEGGTHAWVELLVSDRRAARTVAFDPCHARRADARYLTVAVGRDYRDVPPTSGWYSGPARGTLTGARELVSMSLAGQL
;
A
#
# COMPACT_ATOMS: atom_id res chain seq x y z
N MET A 1 -41.81 3.48 -20.00
CA MET A 1 -41.02 4.66 -19.67
C MET A 1 -39.59 4.18 -19.46
N ARG A 2 -38.73 4.32 -20.47
CA ARG A 2 -37.35 3.88 -20.43
C ARG A 2 -36.55 4.95 -19.67
N LEU A 3 -35.84 4.57 -18.62
CA LEU A 3 -34.82 5.40 -17.96
C LEU A 3 -33.55 5.30 -18.81
N GLU A 4 -33.23 6.39 -19.49
CA GLU A 4 -31.96 6.58 -20.17
C GLU A 4 -30.86 6.72 -19.12
N ALA A 5 -29.80 5.93 -19.27
CA ALA A 5 -28.59 6.04 -18.48
C ALA A 5 -27.90 7.37 -18.83
N CYS A 6 -27.68 8.23 -17.82
CA CYS A 6 -26.81 9.40 -17.94
C CYS A 6 -25.42 8.92 -18.36
N GLY A 7 -24.98 9.29 -19.54
CA GLY A 7 -23.65 9.09 -20.04
C GLY A 7 -22.67 9.94 -19.23
N ASP A 8 -21.71 9.31 -18.56
CA ASP A 8 -20.56 9.94 -17.96
C ASP A 8 -19.71 10.55 -19.09
N GLY A 9 -19.83 11.86 -19.28
CA GLY A 9 -19.02 12.63 -20.24
C GLY A 9 -17.54 12.60 -19.86
N HIS A 10 -16.79 11.72 -20.50
CA HIS A 10 -15.35 11.62 -20.36
C HIS A 10 -14.68 12.68 -21.24
N ALA A 11 -13.77 13.48 -20.68
CA ALA A 11 -12.98 14.45 -21.46
C ALA A 11 -11.98 13.69 -22.35
N PRO A 12 -11.86 14.04 -23.66
CA PRO A 12 -10.93 13.38 -24.56
C PRO A 12 -9.49 13.75 -24.19
N GLY A 13 -8.66 12.75 -23.82
CA GLY A 13 -7.23 12.92 -23.58
C GLY A 13 -6.61 12.08 -22.47
N MET A 14 -7.39 11.32 -21.71
CA MET A 14 -6.87 10.50 -20.62
C MET A 14 -6.83 9.03 -21.04
N THR A 15 -5.64 8.44 -20.92
CA THR A 15 -5.43 7.02 -21.22
C THR A 15 -5.92 6.18 -20.04
N ASP A 16 -7.04 5.52 -20.22
CA ASP A 16 -7.53 4.52 -19.28
C ASP A 16 -6.57 3.32 -19.27
N VAL A 17 -6.22 2.85 -18.10
CA VAL A 17 -5.28 1.74 -17.93
C VAL A 17 -5.93 0.62 -17.13
N ARG A 18 -5.81 -0.60 -17.64
CA ARG A 18 -6.19 -1.83 -16.94
C ARG A 18 -4.95 -2.53 -16.40
N TYR A 19 -5.04 -3.01 -15.18
CA TYR A 19 -4.04 -3.83 -14.51
C TYR A 19 -4.60 -5.22 -14.25
N ASP A 20 -3.84 -6.24 -14.64
CA ASP A 20 -4.06 -7.62 -14.26
C ASP A 20 -2.91 -8.04 -13.34
N LEU A 21 -3.23 -8.26 -12.05
CA LEU A 21 -2.28 -8.69 -11.02
C LEU A 21 -2.56 -10.12 -10.63
N ARG A 22 -1.54 -10.97 -10.73
CA ARG A 22 -1.55 -12.35 -10.24
C ARG A 22 -0.50 -12.51 -9.18
N GLN A 23 -0.85 -13.14 -8.06
CA GLN A 23 0.07 -13.43 -6.97
C GLN A 23 -0.17 -14.85 -6.47
N SER A 24 0.89 -15.49 -6.01
CA SER A 24 0.79 -16.74 -5.27
C SER A 24 1.62 -16.68 -4.00
N PHE A 25 1.09 -17.26 -2.93
CA PHE A 25 1.76 -17.40 -1.65
C PHE A 25 1.65 -18.86 -1.25
N ARG A 26 2.79 -19.55 -1.16
CA ARG A 26 2.86 -20.93 -0.72
C ARG A 26 3.61 -21.01 0.59
N TYR A 27 2.97 -21.61 1.57
CA TYR A 27 3.57 -21.91 2.86
C TYR A 27 3.82 -23.42 2.96
N ASP A 28 5.08 -23.79 3.13
CA ASP A 28 5.51 -25.15 3.35
C ASP A 28 5.94 -25.32 4.80
N TYR A 29 5.50 -26.40 5.46
CA TYR A 29 5.73 -26.69 6.87
C TYR A 29 6.51 -28.00 7.04
N ASP A 30 7.48 -28.04 7.95
CA ASP A 30 8.27 -29.23 8.28
C ASP A 30 7.50 -30.24 9.17
N ALA A 31 6.43 -29.79 9.82
CA ALA A 31 5.48 -30.60 10.60
C ALA A 31 4.05 -30.05 10.41
N PRO A 32 2.99 -30.76 10.83
CA PRO A 32 1.63 -30.22 10.74
C PRO A 32 1.47 -28.91 11.51
N ALA A 33 0.98 -27.86 10.83
CA ALA A 33 0.58 -26.61 11.45
C ALA A 33 -0.90 -26.70 11.84
N LEU A 34 -1.22 -26.35 13.09
CA LEU A 34 -2.55 -26.45 13.66
C LEU A 34 -3.16 -25.06 13.83
N SER A 35 -4.49 -24.97 13.73
CA SER A 35 -5.26 -23.73 13.95
C SER A 35 -4.69 -22.56 13.16
N LEU A 36 -4.38 -22.79 11.87
CA LEU A 36 -3.83 -21.74 11.00
C LEU A 36 -4.83 -20.60 10.83
N LEU A 37 -4.34 -19.38 11.03
CA LEU A 37 -5.03 -18.16 10.67
C LEU A 37 -4.10 -17.28 9.83
N HIS A 38 -4.46 -17.04 8.58
CA HIS A 38 -3.81 -16.07 7.71
C HIS A 38 -4.70 -14.85 7.46
N ARG A 39 -4.08 -13.67 7.48
CA ARG A 39 -4.66 -12.41 7.06
C ARG A 39 -3.94 -11.95 5.79
N LEU A 40 -4.71 -11.68 4.73
CA LEU A 40 -4.22 -11.23 3.45
C LEU A 40 -4.78 -9.82 3.16
N VAL A 41 -3.91 -8.89 2.80
CA VAL A 41 -4.25 -7.54 2.36
C VAL A 41 -3.65 -7.34 0.97
N VAL A 42 -4.23 -8.05 0.00
CA VAL A 42 -3.69 -8.22 -1.36
C VAL A 42 -4.70 -7.88 -2.47
N VAL A 43 -5.93 -7.56 -2.09
CA VAL A 43 -6.98 -7.12 -3.02
C VAL A 43 -7.31 -5.66 -2.71
N PRO A 44 -7.21 -4.76 -3.68
CA PRO A 44 -7.55 -3.35 -3.50
C PRO A 44 -8.98 -3.12 -3.01
N PRO A 45 -9.27 -1.97 -2.39
CA PRO A 45 -10.65 -1.56 -2.13
C PRO A 45 -11.41 -1.35 -3.44
N ALA A 46 -12.74 -1.35 -3.38
CA ALA A 46 -13.60 -1.17 -4.56
C ALA A 46 -13.28 0.11 -5.33
N ARG A 47 -12.88 1.16 -4.60
CA ARG A 47 -12.41 2.44 -5.15
C ARG A 47 -11.22 2.97 -4.34
N HIS A 48 -10.23 3.53 -5.05
CA HIS A 48 -9.13 4.27 -4.44
C HIS A 48 -8.64 5.34 -5.43
N GLY A 49 -8.95 6.62 -5.16
CA GLY A 49 -8.69 7.68 -6.11
C GLY A 49 -9.41 7.41 -7.44
N ASP A 50 -8.64 7.35 -8.53
CA ASP A 50 -9.11 7.00 -9.88
C ASP A 50 -9.20 5.47 -10.13
N GLN A 51 -8.72 4.63 -9.20
CA GLN A 51 -8.76 3.17 -9.32
C GLN A 51 -10.16 2.61 -9.04
N ARG A 52 -10.56 1.61 -9.83
CA ARG A 52 -11.79 0.83 -9.67
C ARG A 52 -11.45 -0.65 -9.72
N LEU A 53 -11.75 -1.38 -8.67
CA LEU A 53 -11.63 -2.84 -8.64
C LEU A 53 -12.74 -3.46 -9.51
N ARG A 54 -12.35 -4.23 -10.53
CA ARG A 54 -13.27 -4.96 -11.38
C ARG A 54 -13.47 -6.40 -10.91
N SER A 55 -12.38 -7.03 -10.48
CA SER A 55 -12.40 -8.38 -9.94
C SER A 55 -11.30 -8.55 -8.91
N GLY A 56 -11.57 -9.30 -7.86
CA GLY A 56 -10.58 -9.66 -6.84
C GLY A 56 -10.96 -10.99 -6.22
N VAL A 57 -10.15 -12.02 -6.50
CA VAL A 57 -10.38 -13.39 -6.08
C VAL A 57 -9.17 -13.91 -5.32
N VAL A 58 -9.43 -14.58 -4.21
CA VAL A 58 -8.44 -15.38 -3.46
C VAL A 58 -8.90 -16.82 -3.48
N GLN A 59 -8.09 -17.71 -4.02
CA GLN A 59 -8.31 -19.14 -4.05
C GLN A 59 -7.32 -19.81 -3.10
N VAL A 60 -7.79 -20.69 -2.23
CA VAL A 60 -6.97 -21.47 -1.30
C VAL A 60 -6.89 -22.90 -1.81
N SER A 61 -5.71 -23.51 -1.78
CA SER A 61 -5.49 -24.87 -2.29
C SER A 61 -6.20 -25.96 -1.47
N ASP A 62 -6.53 -25.66 -0.22
CA ASP A 62 -7.25 -26.57 0.66
C ASP A 62 -8.75 -26.26 0.64
N PRO A 63 -9.61 -27.20 0.20
CA PRO A 63 -11.07 -26.98 0.10
C PRO A 63 -11.76 -26.85 1.46
N SER A 64 -11.12 -27.26 2.57
CA SER A 64 -11.66 -27.09 3.92
C SER A 64 -11.42 -25.69 4.50
N ALA A 65 -10.71 -24.83 3.76
CA ALA A 65 -10.40 -23.48 4.20
C ALA A 65 -11.67 -22.64 4.37
N GLN A 66 -11.81 -22.04 5.54
CA GLN A 66 -12.81 -20.99 5.77
C GLN A 66 -12.22 -19.64 5.36
N VAL A 67 -12.89 -18.95 4.45
CA VAL A 67 -12.44 -17.67 3.87
C VAL A 67 -13.45 -16.59 4.16
N ASP A 68 -13.06 -15.60 4.96
CA ASP A 68 -13.91 -14.46 5.33
C ASP A 68 -13.32 -13.16 4.81
N TRP A 69 -14.20 -12.19 4.52
CA TRP A 69 -13.83 -10.87 4.07
C TRP A 69 -14.41 -9.79 4.98
N HIS A 70 -13.62 -8.77 5.27
CA HIS A 70 -14.09 -7.56 5.94
C HIS A 70 -13.34 -6.33 5.44
N ILE A 71 -13.85 -5.15 5.78
CA ILE A 71 -13.19 -3.87 5.55
C ILE A 71 -12.59 -3.42 6.89
N ASP A 72 -11.31 -3.07 6.89
CA ASP A 72 -10.64 -2.58 8.10
C ASP A 72 -10.89 -1.09 8.34
N GLY A 73 -10.36 -0.56 9.46
CA GLY A 73 -10.51 0.84 9.85
C GLY A 73 -9.79 1.84 8.93
N HIS A 74 -9.08 1.40 7.90
CA HIS A 74 -8.44 2.21 6.85
C HIS A 74 -9.16 2.09 5.50
N GLY A 75 -10.22 1.28 5.42
CA GLY A 75 -10.96 1.01 4.20
C GLY A 75 -10.36 -0.09 3.32
N ASN A 76 -9.34 -0.82 3.81
CA ASN A 76 -8.73 -1.93 3.06
C ASN A 76 -9.61 -3.17 3.11
N ARG A 77 -9.59 -3.95 2.03
CA ARG A 77 -10.19 -5.28 1.98
C ARG A 77 -9.24 -6.29 2.61
N VAL A 78 -9.71 -6.95 3.63
CA VAL A 78 -8.96 -7.97 4.37
C VAL A 78 -9.62 -9.32 4.15
N CYS A 79 -8.84 -10.27 3.64
CA CYS A 79 -9.21 -11.68 3.53
C CYS A 79 -8.60 -12.44 4.71
N THR A 80 -9.41 -13.17 5.44
CA THR A 80 -8.96 -14.06 6.52
C THR A 80 -9.19 -15.50 6.12
N VAL A 81 -8.13 -16.31 6.16
CA VAL A 81 -8.16 -17.74 5.85
C VAL A 81 -7.91 -18.51 7.13
N ARG A 82 -8.80 -19.46 7.46
CA ARG A 82 -8.68 -20.35 8.61
C ARG A 82 -8.64 -21.80 8.17
N LEU A 83 -7.73 -22.57 8.74
CA LEU A 83 -7.61 -24.02 8.57
C LEU A 83 -7.34 -24.68 9.91
N ALA A 84 -8.07 -25.74 10.23
CA ALA A 84 -7.86 -26.49 11.47
C ALA A 84 -6.48 -27.17 11.48
N VAL A 85 -6.09 -27.76 10.36
CA VAL A 85 -4.80 -28.46 10.18
C VAL A 85 -4.27 -28.22 8.78
N VAL A 86 -2.99 -27.89 8.68
CA VAL A 86 -2.23 -27.92 7.42
C VAL A 86 -1.15 -29.00 7.56
N PRO A 87 -1.30 -30.15 6.90
CA PRO A 87 -0.38 -31.28 7.09
C PRO A 87 1.05 -30.97 6.63
N ARG A 88 1.21 -30.32 5.48
CA ARG A 88 2.52 -29.97 4.89
C ARG A 88 2.58 -28.63 4.20
N SER A 89 1.55 -28.25 3.46
CA SER A 89 1.57 -26.98 2.72
C SER A 89 0.18 -26.46 2.45
N VAL A 90 0.08 -25.14 2.30
CA VAL A 90 -1.09 -24.44 1.78
C VAL A 90 -0.65 -23.36 0.80
N ALA A 91 -1.37 -23.23 -0.31
CA ALA A 91 -1.14 -22.17 -1.29
C ALA A 91 -2.38 -21.28 -1.40
N MET A 92 -2.14 -20.00 -1.62
CA MET A 92 -3.15 -19.00 -1.90
C MET A 92 -2.82 -18.33 -3.23
N HIS A 93 -3.78 -18.35 -4.17
CA HIS A 93 -3.67 -17.71 -5.48
C HIS A 93 -4.59 -16.51 -5.50
N VAL A 94 -4.06 -15.38 -5.89
CA VAL A 94 -4.76 -14.09 -5.93
C VAL A 94 -4.79 -13.60 -7.36
N SER A 95 -5.99 -13.27 -7.85
CA SER A 95 -6.19 -12.64 -9.15
C SER A 95 -6.97 -11.34 -8.96
N VAL A 96 -6.44 -10.25 -9.46
CA VAL A 96 -7.02 -8.91 -9.31
C VAL A 96 -7.04 -8.20 -10.64
N VAL A 97 -8.17 -7.60 -10.98
CA VAL A 97 -8.32 -6.70 -12.13
C VAL A 97 -8.73 -5.32 -11.63
N VAL A 98 -7.95 -4.32 -11.98
CA VAL A 98 -8.19 -2.91 -11.64
C VAL A 98 -8.14 -2.06 -12.91
N GLU A 99 -9.02 -1.09 -13.01
CA GLU A 99 -8.99 -0.06 -14.03
C GLU A 99 -8.76 1.31 -13.40
N ARG A 100 -8.03 2.19 -14.09
CA ARG A 100 -7.83 3.59 -13.73
C ARG A 100 -8.40 4.49 -14.82
N TYR A 101 -9.07 5.55 -14.38
CA TYR A 101 -9.82 6.48 -15.25
C TYR A 101 -9.28 7.91 -15.15
N GLY A 102 -7.98 8.06 -14.88
CA GLY A 102 -7.31 9.33 -14.93
C GLY A 102 -7.34 10.14 -13.64
N GLU A 103 -8.10 11.22 -13.54
CA GLU A 103 -8.01 12.12 -12.39
C GLU A 103 -8.59 11.51 -11.11
N PRO A 104 -7.84 11.53 -9.97
CA PRO A 104 -8.37 11.07 -8.70
C PRO A 104 -9.57 11.90 -8.27
N GLY A 105 -10.69 11.24 -7.99
CA GLY A 105 -11.84 11.87 -7.37
C GLY A 105 -11.54 12.43 -5.97
N PRO A 106 -12.41 13.31 -5.45
CA PRO A 106 -12.28 13.81 -4.09
C PRO A 106 -12.35 12.66 -3.09
N VAL A 107 -11.60 12.76 -2.00
CA VAL A 107 -11.70 11.88 -0.85
C VAL A 107 -12.59 12.51 0.22
N ASP A 108 -13.05 11.69 1.16
CA ASP A 108 -13.83 12.19 2.31
C ASP A 108 -13.05 13.29 3.05
N PRO A 109 -13.61 14.51 3.17
CA PRO A 109 -12.97 15.59 3.92
C PRO A 109 -12.71 15.24 5.39
N GLY A 110 -13.49 14.32 5.98
CA GLY A 110 -13.28 13.81 7.33
C GLY A 110 -11.92 13.17 7.55
N LEU A 111 -11.31 12.62 6.48
CA LEU A 111 -9.94 12.09 6.55
C LEU A 111 -8.91 13.17 6.93
N LEU A 112 -9.10 14.43 6.55
CA LEU A 112 -8.19 15.50 6.96
C LEU A 112 -8.21 15.76 8.46
N ALA A 113 -9.30 15.44 9.15
CA ALA A 113 -9.44 15.56 10.59
C ALA A 113 -8.94 14.32 11.35
N ASP A 114 -8.69 13.19 10.66
CA ASP A 114 -8.23 11.95 11.29
C ASP A 114 -6.83 12.15 11.91
N PRO A 115 -6.69 12.08 13.26
CA PRO A 115 -5.41 12.26 13.92
C PRO A 115 -4.38 11.22 13.52
N ARG A 116 -4.82 10.01 13.17
CA ARG A 116 -3.94 8.90 12.75
C ARG A 116 -3.04 9.24 11.57
N LEU A 117 -3.44 10.23 10.75
CA LEU A 117 -2.67 10.68 9.58
C LEU A 117 -1.55 11.66 9.92
N ARG A 118 -1.58 12.25 11.14
CA ARG A 118 -0.54 13.19 11.62
C ARG A 118 0.26 12.66 12.78
N GLU A 119 -0.31 11.73 13.53
CA GLU A 119 0.35 11.14 14.69
C GLU A 119 1.39 10.10 14.26
N PRO A 120 2.50 9.97 15.02
CA PRO A 120 3.45 8.91 14.75
C PRO A 120 2.82 7.53 15.00
N SER A 121 3.15 6.57 14.16
CA SER A 121 2.92 5.15 14.41
C SER A 121 4.20 4.50 14.97
N TRP A 122 4.15 3.23 15.35
CA TRP A 122 5.32 2.55 15.95
C TRP A 122 6.56 2.60 15.02
N LEU A 123 6.39 2.43 13.70
CA LEU A 123 7.49 2.48 12.73
C LEU A 123 7.92 3.91 12.36
N THR A 124 7.12 4.93 12.68
CA THR A 124 7.36 6.32 12.24
C THR A 124 7.56 7.30 13.39
N VAL A 125 7.93 6.82 14.59
CA VAL A 125 8.28 7.69 15.73
C VAL A 125 9.47 8.58 15.35
N ALA A 126 9.31 9.89 15.51
CA ALA A 126 10.33 10.87 15.15
C ALA A 126 11.47 10.91 16.16
N SER A 127 12.70 10.57 15.72
CA SER A 127 13.94 10.81 16.45
C SER A 127 14.30 12.31 16.47
N PRO A 128 15.27 12.75 17.28
CA PRO A 128 15.79 14.12 17.21
C PRO A 128 16.28 14.51 15.80
N GLN A 129 16.87 13.56 15.06
CA GLN A 129 17.32 13.78 13.69
C GLN A 129 16.13 14.02 12.74
N ILE A 130 15.07 13.19 12.84
CA ILE A 130 13.84 13.35 12.03
C ILE A 130 13.18 14.70 12.34
N ARG A 131 13.10 15.11 13.62
CA ARG A 131 12.55 16.44 13.99
C ARG A 131 13.35 17.59 13.40
N ARG A 132 14.68 17.50 13.36
CA ARG A 132 15.54 18.51 12.69
C ARG A 132 15.27 18.56 11.19
N LEU A 133 15.13 17.40 10.52
CA LEU A 133 14.76 17.35 9.10
C LEU A 133 13.41 17.98 8.86
N ALA A 134 12.40 17.67 9.68
CA ALA A 134 11.09 18.27 9.59
C ALA A 134 11.12 19.79 9.73
N ALA A 135 11.81 20.32 10.73
CA ALA A 135 11.95 21.76 10.95
C ALA A 135 12.64 22.48 9.78
N ARG A 136 13.56 21.82 9.10
CA ARG A 136 14.33 22.40 7.98
C ARG A 136 13.61 22.29 6.64
N HIS A 137 12.93 21.18 6.38
CA HIS A 137 12.45 20.80 5.04
C HIS A 137 10.93 20.71 4.90
N ALA A 138 10.14 20.84 5.97
CA ALA A 138 8.71 20.71 5.91
C ALA A 138 7.98 21.90 6.57
N ARG A 139 6.92 22.38 5.94
CA ARG A 139 6.05 23.45 6.42
C ARG A 139 4.59 23.00 6.31
N ARG A 140 3.87 23.06 7.41
CA ARG A 140 2.43 22.73 7.44
C ARG A 140 1.59 23.64 6.56
N THR A 141 2.04 24.86 6.35
CA THR A 141 1.39 25.88 5.49
C THR A 141 1.52 25.60 4.00
N ASP A 142 2.52 24.79 3.61
CA ASP A 142 2.73 24.33 2.24
C ASP A 142 3.05 22.84 2.22
N PRO A 143 2.04 21.98 2.42
CA PRO A 143 2.24 20.54 2.56
C PRO A 143 2.72 19.89 1.25
N LEU A 144 2.32 20.43 0.10
CA LEU A 144 2.69 19.86 -1.20
C LEU A 144 4.16 20.09 -1.53
N ALA A 145 4.66 21.32 -1.41
CA ALA A 145 6.07 21.63 -1.62
C ALA A 145 6.95 20.90 -0.59
N SER A 146 6.49 20.79 0.67
CA SER A 146 7.18 20.01 1.70
C SER A 146 7.31 18.54 1.32
N ALA A 147 6.23 17.91 0.83
CA ALA A 147 6.26 16.51 0.42
C ALA A 147 7.18 16.30 -0.79
N GLU A 148 7.18 17.22 -1.77
CA GLU A 148 8.11 17.18 -2.91
C GLU A 148 9.57 17.29 -2.47
N GLN A 149 9.87 18.21 -1.56
CA GLN A 149 11.23 18.41 -1.05
C GLN A 149 11.70 17.18 -0.26
N VAL A 150 10.88 16.67 0.66
CA VAL A 150 11.22 15.50 1.47
C VAL A 150 11.33 14.24 0.61
N CYS A 151 10.45 14.07 -0.39
CA CYS A 151 10.50 12.95 -1.34
C CYS A 151 11.84 12.88 -2.08
N ARG A 152 12.37 14.02 -2.52
CA ARG A 152 13.70 14.10 -3.18
C ARG A 152 14.86 13.89 -2.21
N LEU A 153 14.74 14.33 -0.97
CA LEU A 153 15.78 14.24 0.04
C LEU A 153 15.98 12.82 0.58
N VAL A 154 14.91 12.04 0.73
CA VAL A 154 14.96 10.73 1.39
C VAL A 154 15.96 9.76 0.76
N PRO A 155 16.04 9.57 -0.57
CA PRO A 155 17.01 8.63 -1.16
C PRO A 155 18.48 9.07 -0.98
N GLU A 156 18.73 10.36 -0.75
CA GLU A 156 20.07 10.86 -0.39
C GLU A 156 20.45 10.48 1.05
N LEU A 157 19.46 10.33 1.92
CA LEU A 157 19.64 10.00 3.34
C LEU A 157 19.59 8.49 3.63
N VAL A 158 18.84 7.74 2.84
CA VAL A 158 18.63 6.30 2.99
C VAL A 158 18.81 5.64 1.63
N ARG A 159 19.98 5.09 1.38
CA ARG A 159 20.32 4.38 0.15
C ARG A 159 19.52 3.09 0.05
N TYR A 160 19.03 2.76 -1.15
CA TYR A 160 18.32 1.51 -1.38
C TYR A 160 19.28 0.33 -1.36
N VAL A 161 19.13 -0.57 -0.37
CA VAL A 161 19.95 -1.79 -0.20
C VAL A 161 19.02 -2.95 0.20
N PRO A 162 18.75 -3.90 -0.70
CA PRO A 162 17.97 -5.09 -0.38
C PRO A 162 18.60 -5.89 0.78
N GLY A 163 17.77 -6.33 1.73
CA GLY A 163 18.22 -7.14 2.86
C GLY A 163 18.92 -6.37 4.00
N ALA A 164 19.16 -5.05 3.87
CA ALA A 164 19.79 -4.26 4.94
C ALA A 164 18.90 -4.08 6.17
N THR A 165 17.58 -4.21 6.00
CA THR A 165 16.57 -3.95 7.01
C THR A 165 15.55 -5.08 7.10
N SER A 166 14.62 -4.97 8.04
CA SER A 166 13.49 -5.89 8.20
C SER A 166 12.18 -5.13 8.28
N VAL A 167 11.07 -5.83 8.21
CA VAL A 167 9.73 -5.27 8.37
C VAL A 167 9.48 -4.58 9.73
N ARG A 168 10.40 -4.75 10.69
CA ARG A 168 10.37 -4.13 12.02
C ARG A 168 11.27 -2.91 12.15
N THR A 169 12.05 -2.60 11.12
CA THR A 169 12.96 -1.44 11.14
C THR A 169 12.16 -0.15 11.18
N THR A 170 12.44 0.69 12.16
CA THR A 170 11.78 1.99 12.31
C THR A 170 12.42 3.05 11.40
N ALA A 171 11.69 4.12 11.08
CA ALA A 171 12.21 5.27 10.33
C ALA A 171 13.50 5.83 10.94
N ALA A 172 13.57 5.91 12.28
CA ALA A 172 14.75 6.38 12.99
C ALA A 172 15.95 5.45 12.82
N GLN A 173 15.75 4.15 12.82
CA GLN A 173 16.81 3.15 12.62
C GLN A 173 17.29 3.15 11.17
N ALA A 174 16.39 3.19 10.19
CA ALA A 174 16.74 3.26 8.77
C ALA A 174 17.56 4.54 8.46
N LEU A 175 17.11 5.69 8.99
CA LEU A 175 17.81 6.96 8.83
C LEU A 175 19.20 6.96 9.51
N ALA A 176 19.32 6.37 10.69
CA ALA A 176 20.60 6.27 11.38
C ALA A 176 21.58 5.33 10.67
N ARG A 177 21.06 4.30 10.01
CA ARG A 177 21.82 3.32 9.22
C ARG A 177 22.25 3.87 7.86
N GLY A 178 21.46 4.80 7.29
CA GLY A 178 21.65 5.33 5.94
C GLY A 178 21.33 4.34 4.82
N GLU A 179 20.69 3.21 5.15
CA GLU A 179 20.35 2.13 4.21
C GLU A 179 18.98 1.54 4.54
N GLY A 180 18.27 1.10 3.50
CA GLY A 180 16.95 0.49 3.63
C GLY A 180 16.35 0.13 2.28
N VAL A 181 15.06 -0.21 2.27
CA VAL A 181 14.28 -0.49 1.07
C VAL A 181 13.12 0.52 0.93
N CYS A 182 12.29 0.39 -0.10
CA CYS A 182 11.16 1.30 -0.35
C CYS A 182 10.27 1.50 0.89
N GLN A 183 10.04 0.45 1.69
CA GLN A 183 9.33 0.52 2.97
C GLN A 183 9.99 1.51 3.94
N ASP A 184 11.30 1.43 4.11
CA ASP A 184 12.05 2.26 5.06
C ASP A 184 12.06 3.71 4.62
N GLN A 185 12.27 3.95 3.33
CA GLN A 185 12.23 5.29 2.73
C GLN A 185 10.84 5.92 2.87
N ALA A 186 9.76 5.16 2.66
CA ALA A 186 8.40 5.62 2.90
C ALA A 186 8.17 5.94 4.39
N HIS A 187 8.66 5.12 5.33
CA HIS A 187 8.57 5.39 6.76
C HIS A 187 9.34 6.66 7.18
N VAL A 188 10.53 6.90 6.61
CA VAL A 188 11.31 8.13 6.87
C VAL A 188 10.55 9.35 6.36
N MET A 189 10.02 9.32 5.15
CA MET A 189 9.19 10.40 4.61
C MET A 189 7.97 10.68 5.49
N LEU A 190 7.21 9.64 5.88
CA LEU A 190 6.06 9.77 6.79
C LEU A 190 6.44 10.40 8.12
N ALA A 191 7.54 9.95 8.73
CA ALA A 191 7.99 10.44 10.02
C ALA A 191 8.37 11.93 9.96
N VAL A 192 9.03 12.38 8.89
CA VAL A 192 9.39 13.79 8.66
C VAL A 192 8.14 14.64 8.45
N LEU A 193 7.21 14.21 7.59
CA LEU A 193 5.98 14.96 7.30
C LEU A 193 5.07 15.06 8.52
N ARG A 194 4.87 13.96 9.26
CA ARG A 194 4.07 13.94 10.48
C ARG A 194 4.68 14.79 11.59
N ALA A 195 6.00 14.79 11.73
CA ALA A 195 6.69 15.67 12.69
C ALA A 195 6.47 17.16 12.40
N ALA A 196 6.15 17.53 11.15
CA ALA A 196 5.72 18.88 10.75
C ALA A 196 4.17 19.06 10.82
N GLY A 197 3.41 18.08 11.30
CA GLY A 197 1.95 18.14 11.40
C GLY A 197 1.21 17.98 10.07
N ILE A 198 1.86 17.42 9.05
CA ILE A 198 1.30 17.20 7.71
C ILE A 198 0.60 15.85 7.66
N ALA A 199 -0.67 15.83 7.17
CA ALA A 199 -1.47 14.62 7.06
C ALA A 199 -0.99 13.74 5.91
N CYS A 200 -0.56 12.51 6.22
CA CYS A 200 -0.07 11.55 5.24
C CYS A 200 -0.26 10.12 5.71
N ARG A 201 -0.28 9.18 4.75
CA ARG A 201 -0.42 7.76 5.03
C ARG A 201 0.53 6.91 4.19
N TYR A 202 0.84 5.73 4.71
CA TYR A 202 1.60 4.70 4.02
C TYR A 202 0.73 4.02 2.97
N VAL A 203 1.32 3.71 1.83
CA VAL A 203 0.69 2.94 0.76
C VAL A 203 1.51 1.69 0.49
N SER A 204 0.83 0.56 0.44
CA SER A 204 1.35 -0.72 -0.06
C SER A 204 0.70 -1.03 -1.40
N GLY A 205 1.50 -1.41 -2.39
CA GLY A 205 0.99 -1.72 -3.71
C GLY A 205 2.06 -2.29 -4.64
N HIS A 206 1.91 -2.00 -5.92
CA HIS A 206 2.81 -2.46 -6.97
C HIS A 206 3.19 -1.33 -7.92
N LEU A 207 4.41 -1.38 -8.42
CA LEU A 207 4.89 -0.54 -9.51
C LEU A 207 5.08 -1.44 -10.75
N VAL A 208 4.47 -1.04 -11.87
CA VAL A 208 4.63 -1.75 -13.16
C VAL A 208 6.09 -1.79 -13.56
N GLY A 209 6.59 -2.97 -13.90
CA GLY A 209 8.00 -3.21 -14.23
C GLY A 209 8.85 -3.67 -13.04
N GLU A 210 8.33 -3.64 -11.80
CA GLU A 210 9.01 -4.18 -10.62
C GLU A 210 8.44 -5.53 -10.20
N GLY A 211 9.32 -6.48 -9.89
CA GLY A 211 8.93 -7.85 -9.48
C GLY A 211 8.44 -7.98 -8.04
N GLY A 212 8.46 -6.89 -7.25
CA GLY A 212 8.14 -6.88 -5.82
C GLY A 212 6.86 -6.11 -5.45
N THR A 213 6.47 -6.17 -4.17
CA THR A 213 5.61 -5.14 -3.60
C THR A 213 6.40 -3.85 -3.51
N HIS A 214 5.72 -2.74 -3.67
CA HIS A 214 6.31 -1.42 -3.56
C HIS A 214 5.60 -0.60 -2.48
N ALA A 215 6.30 0.38 -1.93
CA ALA A 215 5.78 1.24 -0.87
C ALA A 215 6.03 2.72 -1.21
N TRP A 216 5.02 3.54 -0.91
CA TRP A 216 5.10 4.99 -1.09
C TRP A 216 4.22 5.74 -0.08
N VAL A 217 4.09 7.04 -0.24
CA VAL A 217 3.36 7.92 0.68
C VAL A 217 2.25 8.65 -0.07
N GLU A 218 1.05 8.65 0.48
CA GLU A 218 -0.01 9.56 0.09
C GLU A 218 -0.12 10.72 1.06
N LEU A 219 -0.03 11.93 0.51
CA LEU A 219 -0.31 13.19 1.17
C LEU A 219 -1.79 13.50 1.05
N LEU A 220 -2.42 13.96 2.12
CA LEU A 220 -3.78 14.48 2.09
C LEU A 220 -3.73 16.01 2.10
N VAL A 221 -4.30 16.62 1.08
CA VAL A 221 -4.36 18.07 0.93
C VAL A 221 -5.81 18.55 0.81
N SER A 222 -6.08 19.72 1.38
CA SER A 222 -7.35 20.41 1.18
C SER A 222 -7.27 21.25 -0.10
N ASP A 223 -8.26 21.12 -0.96
CA ASP A 223 -8.47 22.00 -2.09
C ASP A 223 -9.83 22.68 -1.89
N ARG A 224 -9.82 23.94 -1.55
CA ARG A 224 -10.94 24.86 -1.25
C ARG A 224 -12.34 24.27 -0.99
N ARG A 225 -12.72 23.17 -1.64
CA ARG A 225 -14.05 22.53 -1.55
C ARG A 225 -13.99 21.02 -1.31
N ALA A 226 -12.81 20.38 -1.44
CA ALA A 226 -12.66 18.95 -1.32
C ALA A 226 -11.28 18.57 -0.76
N ALA A 227 -11.18 17.40 -0.17
CA ALA A 227 -9.90 16.77 0.12
C ALA A 227 -9.47 15.92 -1.09
N ARG A 228 -8.16 15.86 -1.35
CA ARG A 228 -7.58 14.97 -2.36
C ARG A 228 -6.29 14.35 -1.85
N THR A 229 -5.92 13.23 -2.45
CA THR A 229 -4.62 12.60 -2.20
C THR A 229 -3.63 12.96 -3.31
N VAL A 230 -2.35 13.12 -2.93
CA VAL A 230 -1.23 13.22 -3.87
C VAL A 230 -0.18 12.22 -3.43
N ALA A 231 0.17 11.30 -4.31
CA ALA A 231 1.09 10.21 -4.00
C ALA A 231 2.54 10.55 -4.38
N PHE A 232 3.48 10.23 -3.47
CA PHE A 232 4.91 10.48 -3.62
C PHE A 232 5.70 9.21 -3.33
N ASP A 233 6.58 8.87 -4.23
CA ASP A 233 7.50 7.74 -4.09
C ASP A 233 8.91 8.22 -3.73
N PRO A 234 9.30 8.14 -2.46
CA PRO A 234 10.63 8.54 -2.04
C PRO A 234 11.74 7.60 -2.53
N CYS A 235 11.41 6.36 -2.94
CA CYS A 235 12.39 5.44 -3.51
C CYS A 235 12.89 5.92 -4.87
N HIS A 236 12.01 6.51 -5.67
CA HIS A 236 12.31 7.04 -7.01
C HIS A 236 12.33 8.58 -7.07
N ALA A 237 12.23 9.26 -5.93
CA ALA A 237 12.22 10.73 -5.82
C ALA A 237 11.19 11.45 -6.72
N ARG A 238 9.99 10.88 -6.87
CA ARG A 238 8.97 11.39 -7.80
C ARG A 238 7.54 11.27 -7.27
N ARG A 239 6.61 11.94 -7.92
CA ARG A 239 5.18 11.66 -7.75
C ARG A 239 4.84 10.31 -8.37
N ALA A 240 3.93 9.57 -7.73
CA ALA A 240 3.37 8.35 -8.30
C ALA A 240 2.43 8.70 -9.46
N ASP A 241 2.54 7.96 -10.53
CA ASP A 241 1.78 8.11 -11.77
C ASP A 241 0.88 6.88 -12.05
N ALA A 242 0.42 6.74 -13.30
CA ALA A 242 -0.42 5.61 -13.70
C ALA A 242 0.26 4.24 -13.58
N ARG A 243 1.57 4.14 -13.37
CA ARG A 243 2.26 2.86 -13.17
C ARG A 243 2.12 2.29 -11.76
N TYR A 244 1.55 3.06 -10.81
CA TYR A 244 1.41 2.65 -9.42
C TYR A 244 0.01 2.09 -9.17
N LEU A 245 -0.08 0.83 -8.76
CA LEU A 245 -1.31 0.16 -8.36
C LEU A 245 -1.39 0.11 -6.83
N THR A 246 -2.26 0.94 -6.23
CA THR A 246 -2.51 0.91 -4.78
C THR A 246 -3.31 -0.34 -4.40
N VAL A 247 -2.81 -1.09 -3.44
CA VAL A 247 -3.50 -2.25 -2.87
C VAL A 247 -4.09 -1.92 -1.50
N ALA A 248 -3.33 -1.25 -0.63
CA ALA A 248 -3.79 -0.93 0.70
C ALA A 248 -3.13 0.33 1.25
N VAL A 249 -3.76 0.98 2.23
CA VAL A 249 -3.28 2.17 2.91
C VAL A 249 -3.33 1.99 4.43
N GLY A 250 -2.39 2.62 5.15
CA GLY A 250 -2.32 2.52 6.60
C GLY A 250 -1.44 3.60 7.22
N ARG A 251 -1.20 3.53 8.52
CA ARG A 251 -0.28 4.45 9.22
C ARG A 251 1.17 4.13 8.92
N ASP A 252 1.47 2.83 8.83
CA ASP A 252 2.76 2.26 8.47
C ASP A 252 2.57 0.84 7.90
N TYR A 253 3.66 0.12 7.61
CA TYR A 253 3.62 -1.24 7.09
C TYR A 253 2.84 -2.22 7.98
N ARG A 254 2.80 -2.03 9.31
CA ARG A 254 2.12 -2.96 10.23
C ARG A 254 0.61 -3.03 10.03
N ASP A 255 0.01 -1.96 9.51
CA ASP A 255 -1.42 -1.94 9.19
C ASP A 255 -1.74 -2.74 7.90
N VAL A 256 -0.77 -2.83 6.98
CA VAL A 256 -0.97 -3.32 5.61
C VAL A 256 0.04 -4.40 5.13
N PRO A 257 0.53 -5.32 5.98
CA PRO A 257 1.37 -6.39 5.47
C PRO A 257 0.56 -7.22 4.47
N PRO A 258 1.11 -7.53 3.28
CA PRO A 258 0.39 -8.31 2.26
C PRO A 258 -0.08 -9.65 2.80
N THR A 259 0.75 -10.30 3.62
CA THR A 259 0.40 -11.52 4.32
C THR A 259 0.88 -11.44 5.77
N SER A 260 0.06 -11.92 6.68
CA SER A 260 0.41 -12.09 8.09
C SER A 260 -0.43 -13.22 8.67
N GLY A 261 0.00 -13.80 9.78
CA GLY A 261 -0.78 -14.88 10.39
C GLY A 261 -0.03 -15.56 11.52
N TRP A 262 -0.68 -16.56 12.06
CA TRP A 262 -0.13 -17.43 13.09
C TRP A 262 -0.70 -18.84 12.96
N TYR A 263 -0.04 -19.79 13.53
CA TYR A 263 -0.46 -21.17 13.69
C TYR A 263 0.08 -21.73 15.02
N SER A 264 -0.46 -22.82 15.49
CA SER A 264 0.03 -23.54 16.66
C SER A 264 0.73 -24.83 16.27
N GLY A 265 1.55 -25.35 17.18
CA GLY A 265 2.32 -26.57 16.98
C GLY A 265 3.82 -26.30 16.79
N PRO A 266 4.61 -27.39 16.66
CA PRO A 266 6.07 -27.29 16.54
C PRO A 266 6.57 -26.93 15.14
N ALA A 267 5.67 -26.84 14.16
CA ALA A 267 6.00 -26.62 12.76
C ALA A 267 6.81 -25.33 12.52
N ARG A 268 7.75 -25.38 11.57
CA ARG A 268 8.40 -24.20 11.00
C ARG A 268 7.91 -24.01 9.59
N GLY A 269 7.39 -22.81 9.29
CA GLY A 269 6.86 -22.47 7.99
C GLY A 269 7.87 -21.70 7.14
N THR A 270 7.93 -22.02 5.85
CA THR A 270 8.68 -21.26 4.83
C THR A 270 7.70 -20.68 3.82
N LEU A 271 7.81 -19.40 3.52
CA LEU A 271 7.00 -18.73 2.51
C LEU A 271 7.77 -18.65 1.19
N THR A 272 7.14 -19.14 0.13
CA THR A 272 7.54 -18.89 -1.27
C THR A 272 6.43 -18.13 -1.98
N GLY A 273 6.78 -17.08 -2.72
CA GLY A 273 5.81 -16.27 -3.44
C GLY A 273 6.24 -15.98 -4.87
N ALA A 274 5.26 -15.87 -5.76
CA ALA A 274 5.45 -15.38 -7.12
C ALA A 274 4.43 -14.27 -7.41
N ARG A 275 4.77 -13.39 -8.34
CA ARG A 275 3.95 -12.23 -8.68
C ARG A 275 4.16 -11.81 -10.12
N GLU A 276 3.07 -11.45 -10.77
CA GLU A 276 3.03 -10.87 -12.09
C GLU A 276 2.05 -9.70 -12.11
N LEU A 277 2.47 -8.55 -12.62
CA LEU A 277 1.63 -7.39 -12.86
C LEU A 277 1.79 -6.95 -14.31
N VAL A 278 0.70 -6.98 -15.05
CA VAL A 278 0.63 -6.52 -16.44
C VAL A 278 -0.31 -5.30 -16.50
N SER A 279 0.08 -4.27 -17.22
CA SER A 279 -0.77 -3.12 -17.53
C SER A 279 -1.07 -3.07 -19.02
N MET A 280 -2.32 -2.73 -19.37
CA MET A 280 -2.76 -2.53 -20.75
C MET A 280 -3.49 -1.20 -20.88
N SER A 281 -3.24 -0.45 -21.96
CA SER A 281 -4.04 0.73 -22.30
C SER A 281 -5.42 0.28 -22.80
N LEU A 282 -6.49 0.92 -22.32
CA LEU A 282 -7.86 0.69 -22.78
C LEU A 282 -8.20 1.54 -24.02
N ALA A 283 -7.35 2.48 -24.41
CA ALA A 283 -7.53 3.40 -25.55
C ALA A 283 -7.39 2.70 -26.92
N GLY A 284 -8.06 1.57 -27.14
CA GLY A 284 -8.00 0.82 -28.40
C GLY A 284 -9.12 -0.21 -28.57
N GLN A 285 -10.10 -0.21 -27.70
CA GLN A 285 -11.24 -1.16 -27.76
C GLN A 285 -12.57 -0.47 -28.01
N LEU A 286 -12.61 0.51 -28.94
CA LEU A 286 -13.84 1.05 -29.53
C LEU A 286 -13.92 0.72 -31.00
#